data_30648cde62b515413ef8ce83ca011545
#
_entry.id   30648cde62b515413ef8ce83ca011545
#
_cell.length_a   1.000
_cell.length_b   1.000
_cell.length_c   1.000
_cell.angle_alpha   90.00
_cell.angle_beta   90.00
_cell.angle_gamma   90.00
#
_symmetry.space_group_name_H-M   'P 1'
#
loop_
_entity.id
_entity.type
_entity.pdbx_description
1 polymer ?
#
loop_
_entity_poly.entity_id
_entity_poly.type
_entity_poly.pdbx_seq_one_letter_code
_entity_poly.pdbx_strand_id
1 'polypeptide(L)'
;MIYTAGYKVMVKKKSPDNVDQGGLSRPAFHILLALADAPKHGYAIMQEVEERAGSQYRLWPATLYTAIKRMLADGTIEETRAPNEAAGEDPRRRFYRLTRRGRVELAREASRLEALLEIARAKKVLPAG
;
A
#
# COMPACT_ATOMS: atom_id res chain seq x y z
N MET A 1 13.29 -35.08 -3.45
CA MET A 1 13.12 -34.51 -3.49
C MET A 1 12.50 -34.14 -3.95
N ILE A 2 12.54 -34.24 -3.95
CA ILE A 2 12.22 -33.81 -4.24
C ILE A 2 11.72 -33.13 -4.34
N TYR A 3 11.40 -32.95 -4.52
CA TYR A 3 10.95 -32.21 -4.59
C TYR A 3 10.96 -31.26 -5.00
N THR A 4 10.79 -31.59 -5.54
CA THR A 4 11.39 -30.28 -5.46
C THR A 4 11.33 -29.47 -6.72
N ALA A 5 11.42 -30.12 -7.81
CA ALA A 5 11.52 -29.43 -9.08
C ALA A 5 10.29 -28.61 -9.42
N GLY A 6 9.14 -29.20 -9.31
CA GLY A 6 7.92 -28.45 -9.62
C GLY A 6 7.69 -27.30 -8.68
N TYR A 7 8.04 -27.52 -7.48
CA TYR A 7 7.90 -26.50 -6.47
C TYR A 7 8.70 -25.25 -6.81
N LYS A 8 9.93 -25.44 -7.25
CA LYS A 8 10.77 -24.30 -7.57
C LYS A 8 10.25 -23.51 -8.75
N VAL A 9 9.74 -24.21 -9.73
CA VAL A 9 9.26 -23.51 -10.90
C VAL A 9 8.14 -22.56 -10.54
N MET A 10 7.23 -23.00 -9.70
CA MET A 10 6.13 -22.15 -9.31
C MET A 10 6.60 -20.93 -8.57
N VAL A 11 7.54 -21.11 -7.68
CA VAL A 11 7.98 -20.01 -6.84
C VAL A 11 8.58 -18.91 -7.68
N LYS A 12 9.37 -19.24 -8.65
CA LYS A 12 10.08 -18.20 -9.37
C LYS A 12 9.25 -17.42 -10.33
N LYS A 13 8.02 -17.82 -10.55
CA LYS A 13 7.14 -17.04 -11.40
C LYS A 13 6.71 -15.74 -10.78
N LYS A 14 6.80 -15.63 -9.49
CA LYS A 14 6.32 -14.46 -8.80
C LYS A 14 7.43 -13.47 -8.58
N SER A 15 7.11 -12.20 -8.72
CA SER A 15 8.03 -11.17 -8.30
C SER A 15 7.99 -11.05 -6.79
N PRO A 16 9.05 -10.51 -6.20
CA PRO A 16 9.11 -10.41 -4.74
C PRO A 16 7.99 -9.57 -4.14
N ASP A 17 7.49 -8.60 -4.89
CA ASP A 17 6.42 -7.74 -4.39
C ASP A 17 5.06 -8.19 -4.86
N ASN A 18 4.96 -9.39 -5.40
CA ASN A 18 3.71 -9.90 -5.89
C ASN A 18 2.77 -10.19 -4.73
N VAL A 19 1.53 -9.76 -4.88
CA VAL A 19 0.59 -9.84 -3.77
C VAL A 19 -0.52 -10.82 -4.04
N ASP A 20 -0.36 -11.70 -5.00
CA ASP A 20 -1.43 -12.62 -5.29
C ASP A 20 -1.55 -13.70 -4.21
N GLN A 21 -0.69 -13.67 -3.22
CA GLN A 21 -0.84 -14.52 -2.05
C GLN A 21 -1.77 -13.92 -1.02
N GLY A 22 -2.47 -12.86 -1.39
CA GLY A 22 -3.51 -12.34 -0.54
C GLY A 22 -3.18 -11.07 0.19
N GLY A 23 -1.96 -10.57 0.07
CA GLY A 23 -1.60 -9.35 0.75
C GLY A 23 -1.21 -8.25 -0.21
N LEU A 24 -1.30 -7.03 0.24
CA LEU A 24 -0.80 -5.89 -0.52
C LEU A 24 0.70 -5.79 -0.34
N SER A 25 1.37 -5.29 -1.36
CA SER A 25 2.79 -4.97 -1.20
C SER A 25 2.93 -3.85 -0.17
N ARG A 26 4.13 -3.73 0.38
CA ARG A 26 4.37 -2.69 1.37
C ARG A 26 4.09 -1.29 0.82
N PRO A 27 4.60 -0.94 -0.37
CA PRO A 27 4.27 0.38 -0.91
C PRO A 27 2.78 0.57 -1.13
N ALA A 28 2.09 -0.45 -1.65
CA ALA A 28 0.67 -0.31 -1.91
C ALA A 28 -0.11 -0.08 -0.63
N PHE A 29 0.22 -0.82 0.42
CA PHE A 29 -0.47 -0.64 1.69
C PHE A 29 -0.30 0.79 2.22
N HIS A 30 0.94 1.29 2.18
CA HIS A 30 1.20 2.64 2.68
C HIS A 30 0.49 3.70 1.83
N ILE A 31 0.47 3.52 0.52
CA ILE A 31 -0.20 4.48 -0.36
C ILE A 31 -1.70 4.48 -0.11
N LEU A 32 -2.32 3.31 -0.05
CA LEU A 32 -3.75 3.24 0.20
C LEU A 32 -4.09 3.84 1.56
N LEU A 33 -3.27 3.56 2.55
CA LEU A 33 -3.51 4.09 3.88
C LEU A 33 -3.43 5.62 3.87
N ALA A 34 -2.47 6.18 3.13
CA ALA A 34 -2.36 7.62 3.03
C ALA A 34 -3.58 8.25 2.38
N LEU A 35 -4.22 7.53 1.46
CA LEU A 35 -5.38 8.05 0.74
C LEU A 35 -6.70 7.76 1.44
N ALA A 36 -6.65 7.11 2.60
CA ALA A 36 -7.89 6.68 3.25
C ALA A 36 -8.75 7.85 3.71
N ASP A 37 -8.14 8.97 4.03
CA ASP A 37 -8.88 10.12 4.56
C ASP A 37 -9.18 11.20 3.52
N ALA A 38 -8.40 11.28 2.45
CA ALA A 38 -8.61 12.34 1.46
C ALA A 38 -7.77 12.09 0.22
N PRO A 39 -8.18 12.64 -0.92
CA PRO A 39 -7.32 12.60 -2.10
C PRO A 39 -6.03 13.36 -1.87
N LYS A 40 -4.94 12.87 -2.46
CA LYS A 40 -3.62 13.48 -2.30
C LYS A 40 -2.83 13.33 -3.58
N HIS A 41 -1.90 14.24 -3.79
CA HIS A 41 -0.94 14.08 -4.88
C HIS A 41 0.27 13.29 -4.37
N GLY A 42 1.12 12.87 -5.31
CA GLY A 42 2.20 11.95 -4.98
C GLY A 42 3.14 12.46 -3.91
N TYR A 43 3.51 13.74 -3.97
CA TYR A 43 4.43 14.27 -2.99
C TYR A 43 3.81 14.23 -1.58
N ALA A 44 2.53 14.58 -1.48
CA ALA A 44 1.87 14.53 -0.18
C ALA A 44 1.79 13.12 0.36
N ILE A 45 1.61 12.14 -0.53
CA ILE A 45 1.61 10.74 -0.11
C ILE A 45 2.97 10.38 0.48
N MET A 46 4.05 10.76 -0.22
CA MET A 46 5.40 10.46 0.28
C MET A 46 5.66 11.10 1.62
N GLN A 47 5.24 12.36 1.77
CA GLN A 47 5.44 13.06 3.03
C GLN A 47 4.70 12.39 4.17
N GLU A 48 3.46 12.01 3.94
CA GLU A 48 2.69 11.39 5.01
C GLU A 48 3.26 10.04 5.40
N VAL A 49 3.69 9.25 4.42
CA VAL A 49 4.28 7.95 4.72
C VAL A 49 5.56 8.12 5.53
N GLU A 50 6.39 9.07 5.15
CA GLU A 50 7.64 9.29 5.86
C GLU A 50 7.39 9.76 7.29
N GLU A 51 6.44 10.66 7.48
CA GLU A 51 6.13 11.16 8.82
C GLU A 51 5.58 10.06 9.72
N ARG A 52 4.71 9.22 9.16
CA ARG A 52 4.07 8.18 9.95
C ARG A 52 5.04 7.09 10.34
N ALA A 53 5.90 6.69 9.40
CA ALA A 53 6.82 5.59 9.62
C ALA A 53 8.13 6.07 10.26
N GLY A 54 8.35 7.37 10.34
CA GLY A 54 9.61 7.90 10.79
C GLY A 54 10.71 7.45 9.86
N SER A 55 11.81 7.02 10.44
CA SER A 55 12.92 6.52 9.63
C SER A 55 12.78 5.03 9.31
N GLN A 56 11.68 4.41 9.70
CA GLN A 56 11.51 2.97 9.51
C GLN A 56 11.22 2.58 8.08
N TYR A 57 10.55 3.46 7.34
CA TYR A 57 10.18 3.14 5.97
C TYR A 57 10.15 4.42 5.16
N ARG A 58 10.78 4.38 4.01
CA ARG A 58 10.78 5.52 3.11
C ARG A 58 10.26 5.10 1.75
N LEU A 59 9.35 5.89 1.23
CA LEU A 59 8.76 5.63 -0.07
C LEU A 59 9.43 6.55 -1.09
N TRP A 60 10.36 5.98 -1.85
CA TRP A 60 11.11 6.74 -2.83
C TRP A 60 10.24 7.06 -4.05
N PRO A 61 10.54 8.15 -4.77
CA PRO A 61 9.70 8.53 -5.92
C PRO A 61 9.54 7.43 -6.97
N ALA A 62 10.60 6.74 -7.32
CA ALA A 62 10.50 5.68 -8.32
C ALA A 62 9.54 4.58 -7.86
N THR A 63 9.65 4.18 -6.61
CA THR A 63 8.78 3.16 -6.05
C THR A 63 7.34 3.67 -5.99
N LEU A 64 7.17 4.93 -5.57
CA LEU A 64 5.83 5.51 -5.49
C LEU A 64 5.14 5.48 -6.85
N TYR A 65 5.81 6.00 -7.87
CA TYR A 65 5.13 6.16 -9.16
C TYR A 65 4.96 4.83 -9.89
N THR A 66 5.85 3.89 -9.66
CA THR A 66 5.63 2.53 -10.17
C THR A 66 4.41 1.91 -9.51
N ALA A 67 4.29 2.08 -8.21
CA ALA A 67 3.14 1.53 -7.49
C ALA A 67 1.85 2.21 -7.92
N ILE A 68 1.87 3.54 -8.06
CA ILE A 68 0.67 4.27 -8.49
C ILE A 68 0.21 3.78 -9.86
N LYS A 69 1.14 3.61 -10.79
CA LYS A 69 0.78 3.14 -12.13
C LYS A 69 0.09 1.79 -12.05
N ARG A 70 0.62 0.90 -11.25
CA ARG A 70 0.03 -0.42 -11.09
C ARG A 70 -1.33 -0.36 -10.42
N MET A 71 -1.45 0.48 -9.41
CA MET A 71 -2.70 0.59 -8.67
C MET A 71 -3.80 1.24 -9.49
N LEU A 72 -3.44 2.15 -10.38
CA LEU A 72 -4.40 2.69 -11.35
C LEU A 72 -4.89 1.59 -12.28
N ALA A 73 -3.97 0.75 -12.76
CA ALA A 73 -4.33 -0.35 -13.64
C ALA A 73 -5.21 -1.38 -12.92
N ASP A 74 -4.92 -1.60 -11.64
CA ASP A 74 -5.69 -2.56 -10.84
C ASP A 74 -7.03 -2.02 -10.38
N GLY A 75 -7.23 -0.72 -10.47
CA GLY A 75 -8.50 -0.12 -10.05
C GLY A 75 -8.63 0.12 -8.56
N THR A 76 -7.52 0.10 -7.82
CA THR A 76 -7.60 0.40 -6.39
C THR A 76 -7.53 1.88 -6.09
N ILE A 77 -6.98 2.66 -7.02
CA ILE A 77 -7.02 4.11 -6.93
C ILE A 77 -7.41 4.67 -8.29
N GLU A 78 -7.79 5.93 -8.29
CA GLU A 78 -8.11 6.62 -9.54
C GLU A 78 -7.68 8.06 -9.43
N GLU A 79 -7.42 8.68 -10.57
CA GLU A 79 -7.14 10.10 -10.59
C GLU A 79 -8.39 10.89 -10.31
N THR A 80 -8.22 12.03 -9.64
CA THR A 80 -9.34 12.89 -9.33
C THR A 80 -8.87 14.34 -9.38
N ARG A 81 -9.82 15.24 -9.29
CA ARG A 81 -9.51 16.65 -9.25
C ARG A 81 -8.91 17.01 -7.91
N ALA A 82 -8.09 18.08 -7.94
CA ALA A 82 -7.56 18.61 -6.70
C ALA A 82 -8.71 19.03 -5.79
N PRO A 83 -8.61 18.74 -4.50
CA PRO A 83 -9.62 19.24 -3.56
C PRO A 83 -9.62 20.76 -3.55
N ASN A 84 -10.74 21.33 -3.09
CA ASN A 84 -10.84 22.79 -3.04
C ASN A 84 -9.73 23.41 -2.20
N GLU A 85 -9.30 22.73 -1.17
CA GLU A 85 -8.25 23.25 -0.31
C GLU A 85 -6.92 23.38 -1.03
N ALA A 86 -6.76 22.66 -2.14
CA ALA A 86 -5.51 22.69 -2.89
C ALA A 86 -5.62 23.53 -4.14
N ALA A 87 -6.64 24.39 -4.23
CA ALA A 87 -6.89 25.12 -5.47
C ALA A 87 -5.74 26.03 -5.88
N GLY A 88 -4.91 26.45 -4.93
CA GLY A 88 -3.78 27.32 -5.27
C GLY A 88 -2.53 26.57 -5.64
N GLU A 89 -2.56 25.25 -5.68
CA GLU A 89 -1.39 24.47 -5.99
C GLU A 89 -1.17 24.34 -7.49
N ASP A 90 -0.03 23.80 -7.84
CA ASP A 90 0.35 23.58 -9.22
C ASP A 90 -0.76 22.81 -9.94
N PRO A 91 -1.36 23.39 -10.99
CA PRO A 91 -2.45 22.69 -11.67
C PRO A 91 -1.99 21.43 -12.41
N ARG A 92 -0.68 21.24 -12.55
CA ARG A 92 -0.18 20.05 -13.21
C ARG A 92 -0.08 18.86 -12.27
N ARG A 93 -0.26 19.07 -10.96
CA ARG A 93 -0.20 17.96 -10.02
C ARG A 93 -1.41 17.08 -10.19
N ARG A 94 -1.14 15.78 -10.15
CA ARG A 94 -2.18 14.78 -10.25
C ARG A 94 -2.56 14.32 -8.87
N PHE A 95 -3.87 14.30 -8.62
CA PHE A 95 -4.40 13.84 -7.35
C PHE A 95 -5.02 12.47 -7.53
N TYR A 96 -4.92 11.67 -6.48
CA TYR A 96 -5.41 10.29 -6.49
C TYR A 96 -6.32 10.10 -5.30
N ARG A 97 -7.24 9.16 -5.44
CA ARG A 97 -8.13 8.81 -4.34
C ARG A 97 -8.40 7.31 -4.38
N LEU A 98 -8.82 6.78 -3.23
CA LEU A 98 -9.24 5.39 -3.17
C LEU A 98 -10.49 5.18 -3.99
N THR A 99 -10.54 4.06 -4.69
CA THR A 99 -11.79 3.56 -5.22
C THR A 99 -12.45 2.69 -4.16
N ARG A 100 -13.68 2.27 -4.43
CA ARG A 100 -14.33 1.32 -3.55
C ARG A 100 -13.50 0.05 -3.42
N ARG A 101 -12.97 -0.42 -4.53
CA ARG A 101 -12.12 -1.61 -4.51
C ARG A 101 -10.88 -1.39 -3.64
N GLY A 102 -10.28 -0.23 -3.77
CA GLY A 102 -9.11 0.07 -2.95
C GLY A 102 -9.42 0.07 -1.48
N ARG A 103 -10.58 0.60 -1.11
CA ARG A 103 -10.97 0.63 0.30
C ARG A 103 -11.20 -0.79 0.83
N VAL A 104 -11.80 -1.64 0.02
CA VAL A 104 -12.01 -3.04 0.42
C VAL A 104 -10.68 -3.76 0.59
N GLU A 105 -9.76 -3.57 -0.37
CA GLU A 105 -8.46 -4.20 -0.28
C GLU A 105 -7.67 -3.72 0.93
N LEU A 106 -7.73 -2.42 1.18
CA LEU A 106 -7.05 -1.86 2.33
C LEU A 106 -7.60 -2.43 3.64
N ALA A 107 -8.92 -2.49 3.76
CA ALA A 107 -9.53 -3.02 4.97
C ALA A 107 -9.19 -4.48 5.19
N ARG A 108 -9.15 -5.26 4.11
CA ARG A 108 -8.80 -6.66 4.20
C ARG A 108 -7.38 -6.84 4.70
N GLU A 109 -6.45 -6.04 4.18
CA GLU A 109 -5.07 -6.14 4.61
C GLU A 109 -4.90 -5.66 6.05
N ALA A 110 -5.57 -4.58 6.43
CA ALA A 110 -5.49 -4.10 7.80
C ALA A 110 -6.02 -5.16 8.78
N SER A 111 -7.11 -5.83 8.42
CA SER A 111 -7.66 -6.87 9.28
C SER A 111 -6.70 -8.05 9.40
N ARG A 112 -6.02 -8.39 8.31
CA ARG A 112 -5.05 -9.48 8.34
C ARG A 112 -3.89 -9.13 9.28
N LEU A 113 -3.43 -7.90 9.22
CA LEU A 113 -2.34 -7.46 10.10
C LEU A 113 -2.78 -7.44 11.55
N GLU A 114 -4.01 -7.01 11.78
CA GLU A 114 -4.54 -7.00 13.15
C GLU A 114 -4.58 -8.40 13.73
N ALA A 115 -5.02 -9.37 12.93
CA ALA A 115 -5.06 -10.75 13.39
C ALA A 115 -3.67 -11.27 13.75
N LEU A 116 -2.67 -10.89 12.97
CA LEU A 116 -1.31 -11.29 13.26
C LEU A 116 -0.80 -10.66 14.55
N LEU A 117 -1.18 -9.41 14.81
CA LEU A 117 -0.80 -8.76 16.05
C LEU A 117 -1.43 -9.43 17.25
N GLU A 118 -2.66 -9.91 17.11
CA GLU A 118 -3.30 -10.62 18.19
C GLU A 118 -2.55 -11.92 18.53
N ILE A 119 -2.08 -12.61 17.51
CA ILE A 119 -1.27 -13.81 17.73
C ILE A 119 0.02 -13.43 18.45
N ALA A 120 0.65 -12.35 18.06
CA ALA A 120 1.89 -11.92 18.69
C ALA A 120 1.67 -11.58 20.16
N ARG A 121 0.52 -10.97 20.48
CA ARG A 121 0.20 -10.68 21.86
C ARG A 121 -0.04 -11.95 22.67
N ALA A 122 -0.75 -12.91 22.07
CA ALA A 122 -1.00 -14.18 22.75
C ALA A 122 0.29 -14.93 23.03
N LYS A 123 1.27 -14.77 22.17
CA LYS A 123 2.56 -15.41 22.35
C LYS A 123 3.55 -14.55 23.14
N LYS A 124 3.08 -13.41 23.62
CA LYS A 124 3.84 -12.50 24.46
C LYS A 124 5.06 -11.90 23.77
N VAL A 125 4.97 -11.78 22.46
CA VAL A 125 5.96 -11.05 21.68
C VAL A 125 5.71 -9.55 21.81
N LEU A 126 4.45 -9.15 21.95
CA LEU A 126 4.06 -7.78 22.15
C LEU A 126 3.32 -7.63 23.47
N PRO A 127 3.40 -6.43 24.09
CA PRO A 127 2.60 -6.18 25.29
C PRO A 127 1.11 -6.29 24.98
N ALA A 128 0.35 -6.65 26.01
CA ALA A 128 -1.08 -6.72 25.89
C ALA A 128 -1.65 -5.32 25.73
N GLY A 129 -2.59 -5.18 24.83
CA GLY A 129 -3.35 -4.00 24.65
C GLY A 129 -2.68 -2.72 24.54
#